data_cc7343d876f03e47d0ec62f3294ba13b
#
_entry.id   cc7343d876f03e47d0ec62f3294ba13b
#
_cell.length_a   1.000
_cell.length_b   1.000
_cell.length_c   1.000
_cell.angle_alpha   90.00
_cell.angle_beta   90.00
_cell.angle_gamma   90.00
#
_symmetry.space_group_name_H-M   'P 1'
#
loop_
_entity.id
_entity.type
_entity.pdbx_description
1 polymer ?
#
loop_
_entity_poly.entity_id
_entity_poly.type
_entity_poly.pdbx_seq_one_letter_code
_entity_poly.pdbx_strand_id
1 'polypeptide(L)'
;ENDEDVKIVLYILAESVAARLRENGFRCRVVEISIRDNELFSFTRQKKIDHATNITSEIGAYAYQIFKASYDWRKPIRSVGVRGADLVTDNYWEQIDLFSSVEFREKQMKVDAAVDDIRRRFGFYSIQRGLMYRDKLLSAVNAREDHVVHPHGYFNQ
;
A
#
# COMPACT_ATOMS: atom_id res chain seq x y z
N GLU A 1 -6.67 -7.14 17.04
CA GLU A 1 -5.96 -8.08 16.15
C GLU A 1 -6.95 -8.90 15.31
N ASN A 2 -7.42 -8.33 14.22
CA ASN A 2 -8.37 -8.93 13.31
C ASN A 2 -8.12 -8.45 11.89
N ASP A 3 -8.91 -8.93 10.94
CA ASP A 3 -8.81 -8.53 9.53
C ASP A 3 -8.93 -7.01 9.32
N GLU A 4 -9.74 -6.33 10.12
CA GLU A 4 -9.93 -4.88 10.02
C GLU A 4 -8.68 -4.10 10.43
N ASP A 5 -8.02 -4.52 11.51
CA ASP A 5 -6.77 -3.90 11.94
C ASP A 5 -5.69 -4.04 10.87
N VAL A 6 -5.58 -5.23 10.29
CA VAL A 6 -4.64 -5.49 9.20
C VAL A 6 -4.99 -4.65 7.97
N LYS A 7 -6.26 -4.53 7.64
CA LYS A 7 -6.72 -3.70 6.53
C LYS A 7 -6.31 -2.24 6.71
N ILE A 8 -6.48 -1.68 7.91
CA ILE A 8 -6.05 -0.30 8.22
C ILE A 8 -4.55 -0.15 7.95
N VAL A 9 -3.73 -1.04 8.50
CA VAL A 9 -2.27 -0.99 8.33
C VAL A 9 -1.86 -1.17 6.87
N LEU A 10 -2.47 -2.10 6.14
CA LEU A 10 -2.19 -2.30 4.72
C LEU A 10 -2.51 -1.06 3.89
N TYR A 11 -3.61 -0.36 4.18
CA TYR A 11 -3.93 0.89 3.48
C TYR A 11 -2.99 2.04 3.83
N ILE A 12 -2.55 2.14 5.08
CA ILE A 12 -1.52 3.12 5.48
C ILE A 12 -0.23 2.87 4.69
N LEU A 13 0.22 1.63 4.62
CA LEU A 13 1.41 1.24 3.87
C LEU A 13 1.23 1.44 2.35
N ALA A 14 0.06 1.11 1.83
CA ALA A 14 -0.27 1.34 0.43
C ALA A 14 -0.25 2.83 0.05
N GLU A 15 -0.74 3.71 0.92
CA GLU A 15 -0.63 5.16 0.71
C GLU A 15 0.82 5.61 0.61
N SER A 16 1.68 5.12 1.48
CA SER A 16 3.12 5.43 1.45
C SER A 16 3.79 4.94 0.17
N VAL A 17 3.54 3.68 -0.21
CA VAL A 17 4.10 3.09 -1.44
C VAL A 17 3.62 3.85 -2.68
N ALA A 18 2.31 4.08 -2.79
CA ALA A 18 1.72 4.77 -3.92
C ALA A 18 2.23 6.20 -4.06
N ALA A 19 2.33 6.94 -2.95
CA ALA A 19 2.86 8.30 -2.95
C ALA A 19 4.31 8.35 -3.45
N ARG A 20 5.15 7.41 -3.02
CA ARG A 20 6.54 7.31 -3.51
C ARG A 20 6.61 6.98 -4.98
N LEU A 21 5.76 6.07 -5.47
CA LEU A 21 5.68 5.75 -6.89
C LEU A 21 5.31 6.98 -7.71
N ARG A 22 4.29 7.73 -7.30
CA ARG A 22 3.88 8.97 -7.99
C ARG A 22 4.96 10.03 -7.98
N GLU A 23 5.63 10.25 -6.85
CA GLU A 23 6.72 11.22 -6.73
C GLU A 23 7.90 10.93 -7.66
N ASN A 24 8.19 9.66 -7.89
CA ASN A 24 9.32 9.23 -8.73
C ASN A 24 8.91 8.89 -10.17
N GLY A 25 7.65 9.10 -10.54
CA GLY A 25 7.15 8.84 -11.88
C GLY A 25 7.09 7.36 -12.26
N PHE A 26 6.81 6.48 -11.29
CA PHE A 26 6.69 5.04 -11.49
C PHE A 26 5.29 4.50 -11.25
N ARG A 27 5.03 3.35 -11.84
CA ARG A 27 3.89 2.47 -11.54
C ARG A 27 4.39 1.06 -11.30
N CYS A 28 3.71 0.28 -10.48
CA CYS A 28 4.07 -1.11 -10.23
C CYS A 28 3.13 -2.07 -10.98
N ARG A 29 3.67 -3.20 -11.39
CA ARG A 29 2.91 -4.31 -12.00
C ARG A 29 2.73 -5.50 -11.06
N VAL A 30 3.40 -5.48 -9.93
CA VAL A 30 3.30 -6.51 -8.90
C VAL A 30 3.11 -5.85 -7.54
N VAL A 31 2.16 -6.36 -6.77
CA VAL A 31 1.98 -6.02 -5.35
C VAL A 31 2.42 -7.22 -4.52
N GLU A 32 3.29 -6.96 -3.56
CA GLU A 32 3.79 -7.94 -2.61
C GLU A 32 3.41 -7.52 -1.19
N ILE A 33 3.01 -8.49 -0.38
CA ILE A 33 2.87 -8.30 1.06
C ILE A 33 3.86 -9.21 1.80
N SER A 34 4.30 -8.75 2.95
CA SER A 34 5.04 -9.54 3.92
C SER A 34 4.26 -9.64 5.21
N ILE A 35 4.26 -10.81 5.83
CA ILE A 35 3.58 -11.05 7.10
C ILE A 35 4.58 -11.71 8.03
N ARG A 36 4.64 -11.21 9.26
CA ARG A 36 5.44 -11.77 10.34
C ARG A 36 4.56 -12.05 11.54
N ASP A 37 4.57 -13.27 12.02
CA ASP A 37 3.82 -13.68 13.19
C ASP A 37 4.54 -13.37 14.51
N ASN A 38 3.90 -13.69 15.62
CA ASN A 38 4.43 -13.48 16.97
C ASN A 38 5.61 -14.41 17.33
N GLU A 39 5.80 -15.50 16.58
CA GLU A 39 6.97 -16.39 16.72
C GLU A 39 8.12 -16.03 15.79
N LEU A 40 8.03 -14.88 15.12
CA LEU A 40 9.02 -14.34 14.19
C LEU A 40 9.13 -15.10 12.86
N PHE A 41 8.22 -16.01 12.58
CA PHE A 41 8.11 -16.61 11.26
C PHE A 41 7.60 -15.56 10.25
N SER A 42 8.29 -15.44 9.14
CA SER A 42 7.97 -14.46 8.10
C SER A 42 7.80 -15.14 6.75
N PHE A 43 6.85 -14.66 5.98
CA PHE A 43 6.69 -15.05 4.59
C PHE A 43 6.21 -13.88 3.74
N THR A 44 6.40 -14.01 2.45
CA THR A 44 5.91 -13.04 1.45
C THR A 44 4.97 -13.70 0.47
N ARG A 45 4.03 -12.92 -0.04
CA ARG A 45 3.15 -13.32 -1.13
C ARG A 45 3.00 -12.13 -2.08
N GLN A 46 3.01 -12.44 -3.35
CA GLN A 46 2.88 -11.42 -4.39
C GLN A 46 1.82 -11.81 -5.42
N LYS A 47 1.28 -10.81 -6.07
CA LYS A 47 0.34 -10.96 -7.17
C LYS A 47 0.70 -9.99 -8.29
N LYS A 48 0.77 -10.52 -9.51
CA LYS A 48 0.82 -9.69 -10.70
C LYS A 48 -0.57 -9.09 -10.91
N ILE A 49 -0.62 -7.79 -11.15
CA ILE A 49 -1.86 -7.05 -11.36
C ILE A 49 -2.08 -6.82 -12.86
N ASP A 50 -3.34 -6.64 -13.24
CA ASP A 50 -3.73 -6.56 -14.65
C ASP A 50 -3.19 -5.31 -15.34
N HIS A 51 -3.08 -4.21 -14.61
CA HIS A 51 -2.59 -2.93 -15.11
C HIS A 51 -1.55 -2.35 -14.15
N ALA A 52 -0.49 -1.76 -14.71
CA ALA A 52 0.47 -1.02 -13.91
C ALA A 52 -0.24 0.12 -13.17
N THR A 53 0.06 0.29 -11.89
CA THR A 53 -0.63 1.25 -11.04
C THR A 53 0.28 1.98 -10.07
N ASN A 54 -0.07 3.22 -9.76
CA ASN A 54 0.37 3.98 -8.60
C ASN A 54 -0.83 4.59 -7.84
N ILE A 55 -2.01 3.99 -8.04
CA ILE A 55 -3.25 4.41 -7.38
C ILE A 55 -3.33 3.74 -6.02
N THR A 56 -3.43 4.54 -4.97
CA THR A 56 -3.46 4.06 -3.57
C THR A 56 -4.54 3.02 -3.32
N SER A 57 -5.76 3.27 -3.77
CA SER A 57 -6.89 2.37 -3.55
C SER A 57 -6.71 1.02 -4.24
N GLU A 58 -6.10 0.97 -5.41
CA GLU A 58 -5.79 -0.27 -6.11
C GLU A 58 -4.72 -1.08 -5.37
N ILE A 59 -3.62 -0.45 -4.98
CA ILE A 59 -2.55 -1.12 -4.23
C ILE A 59 -3.08 -1.66 -2.90
N GLY A 60 -3.85 -0.87 -2.17
CA GLY A 60 -4.48 -1.28 -0.92
C GLY A 60 -5.44 -2.46 -1.09
N ALA A 61 -6.28 -2.42 -2.11
CA ALA A 61 -7.23 -3.50 -2.41
C ALA A 61 -6.51 -4.80 -2.78
N TYR A 62 -5.49 -4.76 -3.64
CA TYR A 62 -4.70 -5.94 -3.99
C TYR A 62 -3.94 -6.49 -2.79
N ALA A 63 -3.32 -5.65 -1.97
CA ALA A 63 -2.64 -6.07 -0.75
C ALA A 63 -3.60 -6.80 0.20
N TYR A 64 -4.79 -6.27 0.39
CA TYR A 64 -5.80 -6.91 1.24
C TYR A 64 -6.33 -8.23 0.66
N GLN A 65 -6.53 -8.32 -0.65
CA GLN A 65 -6.90 -9.57 -1.32
C GLN A 65 -5.83 -10.65 -1.11
N ILE A 66 -4.56 -10.30 -1.28
CA ILE A 66 -3.45 -11.24 -1.06
C ILE A 66 -3.43 -11.72 0.39
N PHE A 67 -3.62 -10.80 1.33
CA PHE A 67 -3.71 -11.13 2.75
C PHE A 67 -4.84 -12.12 3.05
N LYS A 68 -6.04 -11.85 2.58
CA LYS A 68 -7.21 -12.71 2.79
C LYS A 68 -7.04 -14.10 2.19
N ALA A 69 -6.34 -14.21 1.07
CA ALA A 69 -6.07 -15.50 0.42
C ALA A 69 -4.93 -16.29 1.06
N SER A 70 -4.06 -15.64 1.85
CA SER A 70 -2.78 -16.22 2.30
C SER A 70 -2.68 -16.44 3.79
N TYR A 71 -3.53 -15.81 4.60
CA TYR A 71 -3.44 -15.85 6.06
C TYR A 71 -4.72 -16.38 6.71
N ASP A 72 -4.56 -17.33 7.61
CA ASP A 72 -5.67 -18.07 8.25
C ASP A 72 -5.80 -17.84 9.77
N TRP A 73 -5.06 -16.87 10.31
CA TRP A 73 -5.09 -16.50 11.73
C TRP A 73 -4.72 -17.61 12.73
N ARG A 74 -3.98 -18.62 12.32
CA ARG A 74 -3.48 -19.64 13.26
C ARG A 74 -2.58 -19.05 14.35
N LYS A 75 -1.95 -17.92 14.06
CA LYS A 75 -1.09 -17.18 14.99
C LYS A 75 -1.37 -15.69 14.89
N PRO A 76 -1.17 -14.94 15.98
CA PRO A 76 -1.25 -13.48 15.93
C PRO A 76 -0.19 -12.88 15.02
N ILE A 77 -0.54 -11.83 14.28
CA ILE A 77 0.39 -11.10 13.44
C ILE A 77 1.16 -10.09 14.29
N ARG A 78 2.47 -10.05 14.10
CA ARG A 78 3.36 -9.04 14.69
C ARG A 78 3.54 -7.84 13.78
N SER A 79 3.76 -8.08 12.49
CA SER A 79 3.95 -7.00 11.51
C SER A 79 3.52 -7.41 10.11
N VAL A 80 3.16 -6.42 9.32
CA VAL A 80 2.86 -6.55 7.90
C VAL A 80 3.64 -5.52 7.10
N GLY A 81 3.93 -5.82 5.85
CA GLY A 81 4.57 -4.91 4.91
C GLY A 81 3.89 -4.94 3.55
N VAL A 82 4.02 -3.86 2.81
CA VAL A 82 3.55 -3.75 1.42
C VAL A 82 4.69 -3.26 0.54
N ARG A 83 4.83 -3.87 -0.62
CA ARG A 83 5.82 -3.50 -1.62
C ARG A 83 5.20 -3.47 -3.01
N GLY A 84 5.52 -2.43 -3.78
CA GLY A 84 5.31 -2.40 -5.22
C GLY A 84 6.56 -2.90 -5.92
N ALA A 85 6.41 -3.83 -6.85
CA ALA A 85 7.51 -4.44 -7.60
C ALA A 85 7.24 -4.40 -9.10
N ASP A 86 8.24 -4.78 -9.89
CA ASP A 86 8.18 -4.76 -11.35
C ASP A 86 7.75 -3.38 -11.87
N LEU A 87 8.58 -2.38 -11.55
CA LEU A 87 8.27 -0.97 -11.81
C LEU A 87 8.40 -0.63 -13.28
N VAL A 88 7.48 0.19 -13.75
CA VAL A 88 7.52 0.84 -15.07
C VAL A 88 7.35 2.34 -14.89
N THR A 89 7.76 3.12 -15.89
CA THR A 89 7.59 4.57 -15.87
C THR A 89 6.14 4.98 -16.12
N ASP A 90 5.76 6.19 -15.74
CA ASP A 90 4.39 6.72 -15.92
C ASP A 90 3.94 6.77 -17.38
N ASN A 91 4.88 6.89 -18.33
CA ASN A 91 4.60 6.87 -19.75
C ASN A 91 4.59 5.45 -20.37
N TYR A 92 4.59 4.41 -19.54
CA TYR A 92 4.44 3.04 -20.00
C TYR A 92 3.08 2.82 -20.66
N TRP A 93 3.12 2.37 -21.93
CA TRP A 93 1.90 2.03 -22.68
C TRP A 93 1.44 0.63 -22.36
N GLU A 94 0.21 0.54 -21.94
CA GLU A 94 -0.47 -0.71 -21.65
C GLU A 94 -1.77 -0.76 -22.45
N GLN A 95 -2.04 -1.90 -23.05
CA GLN A 95 -3.33 -2.10 -23.71
C GLN A 95 -4.41 -2.19 -22.65
N ILE A 96 -5.19 -1.14 -22.51
CA ILE A 96 -6.31 -1.09 -21.58
C ILE A 96 -7.48 -1.82 -22.22
N ASP A 97 -8.05 -2.78 -21.49
CA ASP A 97 -9.30 -3.43 -21.88
C ASP A 97 -10.41 -2.37 -21.92
N LEU A 98 -11.16 -2.36 -23.03
CA LEU A 98 -12.30 -1.45 -23.23
C LEU A 98 -13.40 -1.62 -22.15
N PHE A 99 -13.38 -2.72 -21.40
CA PHE A 99 -14.31 -3.01 -20.31
C PHE A 99 -13.79 -2.55 -18.94
N SER A 100 -12.52 -2.13 -18.82
CA SER A 100 -12.02 -1.54 -17.60
C SER A 100 -12.55 -0.11 -17.48
N SER A 101 -13.00 0.28 -16.28
CA SER A 101 -13.56 1.61 -16.07
C SER A 101 -12.45 2.66 -16.01
N VAL A 102 -12.00 3.10 -17.17
CA VAL A 102 -10.98 4.15 -17.33
C VAL A 102 -11.37 5.42 -16.57
N GLU A 103 -12.63 5.83 -16.68
CA GLU A 103 -13.16 6.98 -15.92
C GLU A 103 -12.99 6.86 -14.42
N PHE A 104 -13.27 5.69 -13.85
CA PHE A 104 -13.12 5.45 -12.42
C PHE A 104 -11.65 5.56 -12.00
N ARG A 105 -10.74 4.98 -12.76
CA ARG A 105 -9.31 5.08 -12.51
C ARG A 105 -8.81 6.51 -12.62
N GLU A 106 -9.24 7.27 -13.61
CA GLU A 106 -8.90 8.68 -13.74
C GLU A 106 -9.37 9.51 -12.56
N LYS A 107 -10.58 9.24 -12.06
CA LYS A 107 -11.07 9.89 -10.84
C LYS A 107 -10.20 9.56 -9.63
N GLN A 108 -9.82 8.31 -9.45
CA GLN A 108 -8.94 7.89 -8.36
C GLN A 108 -7.56 8.55 -8.46
N MET A 109 -6.99 8.66 -9.66
CA MET A 109 -5.73 9.35 -9.89
C MET A 109 -5.81 10.84 -9.52
N LYS A 110 -6.91 11.51 -9.88
CA LYS A 110 -7.16 12.90 -9.50
C LYS A 110 -7.31 13.07 -8.00
N VAL A 111 -8.01 12.16 -7.34
CA VAL A 111 -8.15 12.15 -5.87
C VAL A 111 -6.78 11.98 -5.20
N ASP A 112 -5.98 11.03 -5.65
CA ASP A 112 -4.64 10.81 -5.11
C ASP A 112 -3.74 12.04 -5.29
N ALA A 113 -3.78 12.67 -6.46
CA ALA A 113 -3.02 13.90 -6.72
C ALA A 113 -3.46 15.05 -5.81
N ALA A 114 -4.76 15.20 -5.60
CA ALA A 114 -5.33 16.22 -4.70
C ALA A 114 -4.93 15.95 -3.24
N VAL A 115 -4.97 14.70 -2.80
CA VAL A 115 -4.54 14.30 -1.44
C VAL A 115 -3.04 14.57 -1.25
N ASP A 116 -2.21 14.22 -2.22
CA ASP A 116 -0.77 14.50 -2.17
C ASP A 116 -0.49 16.01 -2.05
N ASP A 117 -1.22 16.84 -2.79
CA ASP A 117 -1.10 18.29 -2.73
C ASP A 117 -1.53 18.87 -1.37
N ILE A 118 -2.66 18.41 -0.85
CA ILE A 118 -3.15 18.82 0.48
C ILE A 118 -2.13 18.45 1.57
N ARG A 119 -1.62 17.23 1.54
CA ARG A 119 -0.63 16.76 2.53
C ARG A 119 0.68 17.52 2.44
N ARG A 120 1.11 17.91 1.25
CA ARG A 120 2.30 18.72 1.03
C ARG A 120 2.15 20.12 1.62
N ARG A 121 0.97 20.71 1.50
CA ARG A 121 0.69 22.06 1.99
C ARG A 121 0.39 22.13 3.48
N PHE A 122 -0.35 21.16 4.01
CA PHE A 122 -0.95 21.22 5.36
C PHE A 122 -0.47 20.10 6.28
N GLY A 123 0.38 19.19 5.82
CA GLY A 123 0.92 18.06 6.57
C GLY A 123 0.20 16.75 6.33
N PHE A 124 0.85 15.65 6.74
CA PHE A 124 0.40 14.29 6.45
C PHE A 124 -1.00 13.98 7.00
N TYR A 125 -1.29 14.43 8.22
CA TYR A 125 -2.56 14.15 8.90
C TYR A 125 -3.70 15.09 8.54
N SER A 126 -3.49 16.05 7.68
CA SER A 126 -4.52 17.04 7.28
C SER A 126 -5.73 16.42 6.59
N ILE A 127 -5.52 15.28 5.93
CA ILE A 127 -6.58 14.50 5.28
C ILE A 127 -6.27 13.02 5.44
N GLN A 128 -7.30 12.23 5.79
CA GLN A 128 -7.18 10.79 5.98
C GLN A 128 -8.41 10.08 5.39
N ARG A 129 -8.23 8.79 5.04
CA ARG A 129 -9.36 7.94 4.63
C ARG A 129 -10.29 7.67 5.80
N GLY A 130 -11.59 7.55 5.54
CA GLY A 130 -12.59 7.25 6.57
C GLY A 130 -12.30 5.96 7.35
N LEU A 131 -11.66 4.97 6.71
CA LEU A 131 -11.21 3.73 7.37
C LEU A 131 -10.30 4.00 8.58
N MET A 132 -9.49 5.06 8.54
CA MET A 132 -8.53 5.40 9.60
C MET A 132 -9.22 5.84 10.89
N TYR A 133 -10.46 6.30 10.83
CA TYR A 133 -11.21 6.69 12.02
C TYR A 133 -11.70 5.52 12.87
N ARG A 134 -11.60 4.30 12.38
CA ARG A 134 -11.97 3.09 13.13
C ARG A 134 -10.99 2.75 14.24
N ASP A 135 -9.72 3.08 14.05
CA ASP A 135 -8.70 2.91 15.08
C ASP A 135 -7.75 4.10 15.07
N LYS A 136 -7.86 4.95 16.09
CA LYS A 136 -7.04 6.16 16.21
C LYS A 136 -5.57 5.87 16.47
N LEU A 137 -5.27 4.77 17.13
CA LEU A 137 -3.89 4.42 17.47
C LEU A 137 -3.15 3.93 16.21
N LEU A 138 -3.76 3.01 15.47
CA LEU A 138 -3.18 2.51 14.22
C LEU A 138 -3.10 3.61 13.16
N SER A 139 -4.09 4.48 13.09
CA SER A 139 -4.12 5.57 12.10
C SER A 139 -3.15 6.72 12.39
N ALA A 140 -2.59 6.77 13.59
CA ALA A 140 -1.55 7.74 13.94
C ALA A 140 -0.17 7.39 13.36
N VAL A 141 0.01 6.20 12.78
CA VAL A 141 1.26 5.78 12.16
C VAL A 141 1.50 6.54 10.85
N ASN A 142 2.61 7.25 10.77
CA ASN A 142 3.10 7.83 9.53
C ASN A 142 4.15 6.91 8.91
N ALA A 143 3.74 5.99 8.09
CA ALA A 143 4.62 4.99 7.49
C ALA A 143 5.74 5.58 6.61
N ARG A 144 5.67 6.86 6.27
CA ARG A 144 6.70 7.57 5.51
C ARG A 144 7.81 8.12 6.41
N GLU A 145 7.46 8.63 7.57
CA GLU A 145 8.38 9.27 8.50
C GLU A 145 8.82 8.32 9.62
N ASP A 146 7.90 7.51 10.11
CA ASP A 146 8.15 6.61 11.24
C ASP A 146 9.04 5.42 10.87
N HIS A 147 9.36 5.24 9.59
CA HIS A 147 10.27 4.22 9.07
C HIS A 147 10.26 2.91 9.85
N VAL A 148 9.09 2.38 10.01
CA VAL A 148 8.86 1.23 10.87
C VAL A 148 9.55 0.02 10.31
N VAL A 149 10.51 -0.08 9.79
CA VAL A 149 11.37 -1.21 9.41
C VAL A 149 12.27 -0.82 8.25
N HIS A 150 13.36 -0.21 8.57
CA HIS A 150 14.53 -0.47 7.76
C HIS A 150 15.41 -1.47 8.50
N PRO A 151 15.61 -2.68 7.96
CA PRO A 151 16.61 -3.60 8.48
C PRO A 151 18.02 -3.14 8.08
N HIS A 152 18.32 -1.85 8.24
CA HIS A 152 19.64 -1.30 7.96
C HIS A 152 20.74 -1.83 8.87
N GLY A 153 20.38 -2.52 9.94
CA GLY A 153 21.35 -3.11 10.86
C GLY A 153 21.77 -4.54 10.53
N TYR A 154 21.11 -5.22 9.59
CA TYR A 154 21.37 -6.65 9.37
C TYR A 154 22.34 -6.96 8.22
N PHE A 155 22.70 -5.97 7.42
CA PHE A 155 23.56 -6.19 6.26
C PHE A 155 24.94 -5.54 6.35
N ASN A 156 25.27 -4.94 7.51
CA ASN A 156 26.58 -4.36 7.78
C ASN A 156 27.35 -5.14 8.84
N GLN A 157 27.37 -6.46 8.73
CA GLN A 157 28.32 -7.31 9.43
C GLN A 157 29.08 -8.16 8.44
#